data_e87f3f73473dac3a1bb3b082f85792de
#
_entry.id   e87f3f73473dac3a1bb3b082f85792de
#
_cell.length_a   1.000
_cell.length_b   1.000
_cell.length_c   1.000
_cell.angle_alpha   90.00
_cell.angle_beta   90.00
_cell.angle_gamma   90.00
#
_symmetry.space_group_name_H-M   'P 1'
#
loop_
_entity.id
_entity.type
_entity.pdbx_description
1 polymer ?
#
loop_
_entity_poly.entity_id
_entity_poly.type
_entity_poly.pdbx_seq_one_letter_code
_entity_poly.pdbx_strand_id
1 'polypeptide(L)'
;MRIFLSVPLLLLFSSLVLAADESKLPVFGVPDVEPDIATESQSIEVLSADELDPQIRQFPELVEKIRTERLASDNPYVLLPHKPNYLLPLTYQTRPSDKELERALTSIADEPVSRENGYQHLEAVMQFSVKTTLAEDLLGKLSTIEFGYTNRSFWQVYNSAISKPFRETNHEPELMFYWQLKNYPVERLGLSINHQSNGQTSTLSRSWNRIIGEATMLIPDGVLNLRAWWRIPEKNSSDPEDPSDDDNPDIEEYLGYGELMYLHVMQHHQFSATVRNNLNWNENRGSLELGWSFPISRKMKGYVQYFNGYGESLIDYNRYQERFGIGIKLSDWF
;
A
#
# COMPACT_ATOMS: atom_id res chain seq x y z
N MET A 1 30.51 -28.06 -6.67
CA MET A 1 30.78 -26.79 -7.38
C MET A 1 29.46 -26.30 -7.98
N ARG A 2 28.64 -25.62 -7.19
CA ARG A 2 27.38 -25.00 -7.62
C ARG A 2 27.47 -23.53 -7.28
N ILE A 3 27.40 -22.71 -8.30
CA ILE A 3 27.57 -21.26 -8.28
C ILE A 3 26.28 -20.67 -7.77
N PHE A 4 26.32 -20.04 -6.60
CA PHE A 4 25.26 -19.19 -6.10
C PHE A 4 25.38 -17.83 -6.77
N LEU A 5 24.39 -17.46 -7.57
CA LEU A 5 24.14 -16.07 -7.98
C LEU A 5 23.15 -15.47 -6.98
N SER A 6 23.69 -14.90 -5.92
CA SER A 6 22.95 -13.93 -5.10
C SER A 6 23.14 -12.56 -5.72
N VAL A 7 22.10 -11.96 -6.21
CA VAL A 7 22.06 -10.57 -6.68
C VAL A 7 21.62 -9.68 -5.52
N PRO A 8 22.50 -8.88 -4.92
CA PRO A 8 22.08 -7.77 -4.06
C PRO A 8 21.82 -6.55 -4.95
N LEU A 9 20.56 -6.31 -5.28
CA LEU A 9 20.14 -5.08 -5.97
C LEU A 9 19.58 -4.10 -4.96
N LEU A 10 20.41 -3.57 -4.05
CA LEU A 10 20.11 -2.34 -3.29
C LEU A 10 21.30 -1.93 -2.41
N LEU A 11 22.35 -1.37 -3.02
CA LEU A 11 23.36 -0.57 -2.30
C LEU A 11 24.30 0.10 -3.31
N LEU A 12 23.82 1.16 -3.98
CA LEU A 12 24.67 2.08 -4.75
C LEU A 12 24.05 3.48 -4.76
N PHE A 13 23.88 4.06 -3.58
CA PHE A 13 23.77 5.51 -3.43
C PHE A 13 24.34 5.92 -2.08
N SER A 14 25.64 5.84 -1.94
CA SER A 14 26.34 6.65 -0.96
C SER A 14 27.80 6.82 -1.39
N SER A 15 28.19 8.08 -1.45
CA SER A 15 29.58 8.59 -1.48
C SER A 15 30.40 8.36 -2.76
N LEU A 16 30.29 9.31 -3.69
CA LEU A 16 31.47 9.83 -4.41
C LEU A 16 31.26 11.34 -4.70
N VAL A 17 31.45 12.17 -3.69
CA VAL A 17 31.81 13.56 -3.91
C VAL A 17 33.32 13.58 -4.02
N LEU A 18 33.84 13.37 -5.22
CA LEU A 18 35.22 13.74 -5.58
C LEU A 18 35.13 15.12 -6.21
N ALA A 19 35.85 16.06 -5.62
CA ALA A 19 36.09 17.38 -6.18
C ALA A 19 36.69 17.24 -7.60
N ALA A 20 35.88 17.48 -8.60
CA ALA A 20 36.36 17.60 -9.98
C ALA A 20 36.66 19.07 -10.23
N ASP A 21 37.88 19.32 -10.69
CA ASP A 21 38.37 20.59 -11.19
C ASP A 21 37.52 21.00 -12.42
N GLU A 22 36.70 22.02 -12.29
CA GLU A 22 35.73 22.50 -13.29
C GLU A 22 36.44 23.06 -14.58
N SER A 23 37.74 23.13 -14.62
CA SER A 23 38.49 23.74 -15.75
C SER A 23 38.80 22.80 -16.89
N LYS A 24 38.38 21.52 -16.85
CA LYS A 24 38.75 20.48 -17.84
C LYS A 24 37.59 19.65 -18.39
N LEU A 25 36.39 20.14 -18.39
CA LEU A 25 35.30 19.45 -19.08
C LEU A 25 35.41 19.74 -20.61
N PRO A 26 35.43 18.73 -21.47
CA PRO A 26 35.33 18.95 -22.89
C PRO A 26 33.96 19.54 -23.21
N VAL A 27 33.93 20.69 -23.86
CA VAL A 27 32.74 21.27 -24.44
C VAL A 27 32.33 20.36 -25.61
N PHE A 28 31.39 19.47 -25.36
CA PHE A 28 30.70 18.80 -26.47
C PHE A 28 29.82 19.85 -27.13
N GLY A 29 30.20 20.26 -28.33
CA GLY A 29 29.36 21.07 -29.19
C GLY A 29 28.09 20.30 -29.44
N VAL A 30 26.98 20.82 -28.93
CA VAL A 30 25.64 20.37 -29.30
C VAL A 30 25.51 20.73 -30.78
N PRO A 31 25.32 19.78 -31.72
CA PRO A 31 24.98 20.14 -33.07
C PRO A 31 23.69 20.96 -33.03
N ASP A 32 23.64 22.10 -33.71
CA ASP A 32 22.44 22.86 -33.99
C ASP A 32 21.52 21.98 -34.85
N VAL A 33 20.79 21.09 -34.18
CA VAL A 33 19.64 20.43 -34.75
C VAL A 33 18.50 21.41 -34.46
N GLU A 34 18.13 22.20 -35.44
CA GLU A 34 16.81 22.84 -35.43
C GLU A 34 15.80 21.72 -35.14
N PRO A 35 15.01 21.81 -34.05
CA PRO A 35 13.96 20.85 -33.84
C PRO A 35 12.95 21.06 -34.95
N ASP A 36 12.95 20.13 -35.89
CA ASP A 36 11.81 19.94 -36.77
C ASP A 36 10.66 19.44 -35.87
N ILE A 37 10.14 20.37 -35.09
CA ILE A 37 8.88 20.18 -34.33
C ILE A 37 7.80 20.31 -35.40
N ALA A 38 7.72 19.31 -36.28
CA ALA A 38 6.45 18.89 -36.79
C ALA A 38 5.67 18.38 -35.57
N THR A 39 5.01 19.31 -34.93
CA THR A 39 4.03 19.06 -33.90
C THR A 39 2.87 18.30 -34.58
N GLU A 40 3.04 17.00 -34.79
CA GLU A 40 1.93 16.11 -34.64
C GLU A 40 1.56 16.19 -33.15
N SER A 41 0.81 17.21 -32.82
CA SER A 41 -0.08 17.14 -31.67
C SER A 41 -1.06 15.98 -32.03
N GLN A 42 -0.64 14.75 -31.73
CA GLN A 42 -1.60 13.71 -31.45
C GLN A 42 -2.43 14.33 -30.34
N SER A 43 -3.57 14.84 -30.72
CA SER A 43 -4.61 15.25 -29.79
C SER A 43 -4.83 14.01 -28.94
N ILE A 44 -4.27 14.01 -27.72
CA ILE A 44 -4.59 13.00 -26.72
C ILE A 44 -6.09 13.05 -26.66
N GLU A 45 -6.71 12.01 -27.16
CA GLU A 45 -8.17 11.90 -27.23
C GLU A 45 -8.61 11.73 -25.78
N VAL A 46 -8.74 12.89 -25.10
CA VAL A 46 -9.27 12.95 -23.75
C VAL A 46 -10.65 12.34 -23.84
N LEU A 47 -10.82 11.14 -23.29
CA LEU A 47 -12.13 10.50 -23.21
C LEU A 47 -13.17 11.55 -22.88
N SER A 48 -14.07 11.78 -23.83
CA SER A 48 -15.25 12.56 -23.52
C SER A 48 -16.02 11.84 -22.41
N ALA A 49 -16.66 12.57 -21.53
CA ALA A 49 -17.50 11.94 -20.50
C ALA A 49 -18.52 10.97 -21.13
N ASP A 50 -18.85 11.17 -22.41
CA ASP A 50 -19.79 10.34 -23.16
C ASP A 50 -19.28 8.96 -23.53
N GLU A 51 -17.98 8.72 -23.47
CA GLU A 51 -17.35 7.40 -23.71
C GLU A 51 -17.27 6.54 -22.44
N LEU A 52 -17.48 7.15 -21.27
CA LEU A 52 -17.53 6.43 -20.00
C LEU A 52 -18.92 5.80 -19.77
N ASP A 53 -18.92 4.66 -19.08
CA ASP A 53 -20.15 4.03 -18.62
C ASP A 53 -21.05 5.04 -17.87
N PRO A 54 -22.37 5.07 -18.14
CA PRO A 54 -23.29 5.96 -17.42
C PRO A 54 -23.22 5.84 -15.89
N GLN A 55 -22.87 4.67 -15.37
CA GLN A 55 -22.69 4.46 -13.94
C GLN A 55 -21.43 5.16 -13.41
N ILE A 56 -20.36 5.22 -14.18
CA ILE A 56 -19.14 5.95 -13.82
C ILE A 56 -19.40 7.45 -13.77
N ARG A 57 -20.20 7.98 -14.70
CA ARG A 57 -20.47 9.42 -14.84
C ARG A 57 -21.13 10.04 -13.61
N GLN A 58 -21.85 9.24 -12.83
CA GLN A 58 -22.46 9.73 -11.58
C GLN A 58 -21.46 10.03 -10.47
N PHE A 59 -20.18 9.58 -10.63
CA PHE A 59 -19.09 9.82 -9.70
C PHE A 59 -18.03 10.75 -10.29
N PRO A 60 -18.15 12.08 -10.15
CA PRO A 60 -17.21 13.03 -10.78
C PRO A 60 -15.75 12.81 -10.36
N GLU A 61 -15.51 12.41 -9.12
CA GLU A 61 -14.16 12.13 -8.62
C GLU A 61 -13.56 10.89 -9.29
N LEU A 62 -14.36 9.86 -9.58
CA LEU A 62 -13.93 8.67 -10.32
C LEU A 62 -13.65 9.00 -11.79
N VAL A 63 -14.49 9.82 -12.41
CA VAL A 63 -14.27 10.32 -13.78
C VAL A 63 -12.93 11.05 -13.88
N GLU A 64 -12.65 11.95 -12.94
CA GLU A 64 -11.40 12.70 -12.92
C GLU A 64 -10.18 11.80 -12.66
N LYS A 65 -10.32 10.80 -11.80
CA LYS A 65 -9.27 9.81 -11.60
C LYS A 65 -8.97 9.03 -12.88
N ILE A 66 -9.99 8.46 -13.54
CA ILE A 66 -9.81 7.71 -14.79
C ILE A 66 -9.14 8.57 -15.86
N ARG A 67 -9.57 9.84 -15.98
CA ARG A 67 -8.96 10.80 -16.90
C ARG A 67 -7.48 11.04 -16.55
N THR A 68 -7.18 11.27 -15.27
CA THR A 68 -5.82 11.52 -14.79
C THR A 68 -4.93 10.30 -15.00
N GLU A 69 -5.42 9.10 -14.72
CA GLU A 69 -4.69 7.86 -14.93
C GLU A 69 -4.37 7.63 -16.41
N ARG A 70 -5.31 7.91 -17.34
CA ARG A 70 -5.05 7.82 -18.78
C ARG A 70 -4.05 8.85 -19.27
N LEU A 71 -4.18 10.10 -18.86
CA LEU A 71 -3.19 11.14 -19.21
C LEU A 71 -1.79 10.82 -18.69
N ALA A 72 -1.72 10.06 -17.62
CA ALA A 72 -0.47 9.66 -16.99
C ALA A 72 0.12 8.36 -17.57
N SER A 73 -0.71 7.49 -18.17
CA SER A 73 -0.25 6.19 -18.68
C SER A 73 0.80 6.30 -19.78
N ASP A 74 0.71 7.35 -20.60
CA ASP A 74 1.70 7.62 -21.65
C ASP A 74 3.01 8.24 -21.11
N ASN A 75 3.06 8.60 -19.84
CA ASN A 75 4.23 9.21 -19.23
C ASN A 75 4.89 8.25 -18.21
N PRO A 76 6.02 7.62 -18.56
CA PRO A 76 6.69 6.64 -17.71
C PRO A 76 7.28 7.23 -16.41
N TYR A 77 7.30 8.56 -16.28
CA TYR A 77 7.82 9.27 -15.10
C TYR A 77 6.74 9.63 -14.09
N VAL A 78 5.48 9.29 -14.35
CA VAL A 78 4.36 9.61 -13.44
C VAL A 78 4.07 8.44 -12.51
N LEU A 79 4.09 8.72 -11.22
CA LEU A 79 3.58 7.83 -10.19
C LEU A 79 2.17 8.26 -9.79
N LEU A 80 1.25 7.33 -9.86
CA LEU A 80 -0.15 7.51 -9.49
C LEU A 80 -0.42 6.99 -8.08
N PRO A 81 -1.38 7.52 -7.34
CA PRO A 81 -1.87 6.90 -6.12
C PRO A 81 -2.41 5.49 -6.40
N HIS A 82 -2.01 4.51 -5.57
CA HIS A 82 -2.54 3.13 -5.64
C HIS A 82 -3.63 2.90 -4.60
N LYS A 83 -3.28 2.98 -3.33
CA LYS A 83 -4.21 3.00 -2.18
C LYS A 83 -4.24 4.41 -1.58
N PRO A 84 -5.15 4.71 -0.65
CA PRO A 84 -5.18 6.02 -0.01
C PRO A 84 -3.85 6.44 0.60
N ASN A 85 -3.43 7.69 0.36
CA ASN A 85 -2.25 8.29 0.98
C ASN A 85 -2.71 9.19 2.12
N TYR A 86 -2.31 8.88 3.34
CA TYR A 86 -2.75 9.62 4.52
C TYR A 86 -1.66 9.74 5.58
N LEU A 87 -1.81 10.76 6.41
CA LEU A 87 -1.09 10.95 7.65
C LEU A 87 -2.10 11.15 8.78
N LEU A 88 -2.09 10.26 9.76
CA LEU A 88 -2.83 10.32 11.00
C LEU A 88 -1.83 10.68 12.12
N PRO A 89 -1.56 11.96 12.36
CA PRO A 89 -0.61 12.36 13.40
C PRO A 89 -1.07 11.96 14.79
N LEU A 90 -2.37 11.85 15.00
CA LEU A 90 -2.96 11.47 16.27
C LEU A 90 -3.78 10.21 16.12
N THR A 91 -3.25 9.09 16.61
CA THR A 91 -4.00 7.85 16.75
C THR A 91 -3.90 7.34 18.18
N TYR A 92 -4.99 6.76 18.66
CA TYR A 92 -5.06 6.12 19.97
C TYR A 92 -5.39 4.65 19.80
N GLN A 93 -4.52 3.78 20.28
CA GLN A 93 -4.72 2.33 20.35
C GLN A 93 -5.04 1.91 21.79
N THR A 94 -6.03 1.04 21.94
CA THR A 94 -6.48 0.63 23.28
C THR A 94 -5.56 -0.39 23.94
N ARG A 95 -4.74 -1.10 23.16
CA ARG A 95 -3.91 -2.23 23.63
C ARG A 95 -2.51 -2.21 23.01
N PRO A 96 -1.64 -1.25 23.38
CA PRO A 96 -0.25 -1.30 22.94
C PRO A 96 0.42 -2.59 23.43
N SER A 97 1.32 -3.14 22.62
CA SER A 97 2.07 -4.34 22.97
C SER A 97 3.54 -4.02 23.15
N ASP A 98 4.07 -4.47 24.24
CA ASP A 98 5.49 -4.38 24.54
C ASP A 98 6.24 -5.69 24.26
N LYS A 99 5.55 -6.78 23.85
CA LYS A 99 6.18 -8.10 23.69
C LYS A 99 7.30 -8.09 22.65
N GLU A 100 7.10 -7.41 21.53
CA GLU A 100 8.10 -7.28 20.48
C GLU A 100 9.22 -6.36 20.90
N LEU A 101 8.90 -5.27 21.58
CA LEU A 101 9.90 -4.38 22.16
C LEU A 101 10.70 -5.09 23.25
N GLU A 102 10.04 -5.90 24.10
CA GLU A 102 10.68 -6.70 25.11
C GLU A 102 11.66 -7.70 24.50
N ARG A 103 11.26 -8.42 23.43
CA ARG A 103 12.15 -9.33 22.68
C ARG A 103 13.32 -8.60 22.05
N ALA A 104 13.09 -7.47 21.40
CA ALA A 104 14.13 -6.68 20.75
C ALA A 104 15.13 -6.12 21.78
N LEU A 105 14.68 -5.64 22.93
CA LEU A 105 15.53 -5.11 23.97
C LEU A 105 16.26 -6.21 24.76
N THR A 106 15.64 -7.34 25.01
CA THR A 106 16.27 -8.51 25.68
C THR A 106 17.41 -9.07 24.83
N SER A 107 17.37 -8.91 23.51
CA SER A 107 18.48 -9.29 22.63
C SER A 107 19.65 -8.31 22.63
N ILE A 108 19.45 -7.08 23.10
CA ILE A 108 20.44 -5.98 23.05
C ILE A 108 20.95 -5.61 24.43
N ALA A 109 20.11 -5.69 25.44
CA ALA A 109 20.43 -5.35 26.82
C ALA A 109 19.68 -6.28 27.77
N ASP A 110 20.38 -6.75 28.84
CA ASP A 110 19.79 -7.57 29.92
C ASP A 110 18.78 -6.80 30.81
N GLU A 111 18.21 -5.72 30.30
CA GLU A 111 17.30 -4.84 31.06
C GLU A 111 15.84 -5.17 30.74
N PRO A 112 15.00 -5.45 31.72
CA PRO A 112 13.60 -5.69 31.52
C PRO A 112 12.89 -4.40 31.05
N VAL A 113 12.00 -4.52 30.05
CA VAL A 113 11.12 -3.41 29.65
C VAL A 113 10.18 -3.06 30.79
N SER A 114 10.33 -1.86 31.32
CA SER A 114 9.39 -1.32 32.31
C SER A 114 8.18 -0.71 31.61
N ARG A 115 7.04 -0.56 32.33
CA ARG A 115 5.87 0.17 31.79
C ARG A 115 6.19 1.61 31.38
N GLU A 116 7.21 2.22 31.96
CA GLU A 116 7.66 3.57 31.64
C GLU A 116 8.41 3.62 30.30
N ASN A 117 8.99 2.50 29.85
CA ASN A 117 9.77 2.37 28.62
C ASN A 117 9.03 1.61 27.53
N GLY A 118 7.76 1.24 27.72
CA GLY A 118 6.95 0.52 26.77
C GLY A 118 6.35 1.41 25.66
N TYR A 119 5.67 0.79 24.72
CA TYR A 119 4.93 1.52 23.70
C TYR A 119 3.72 2.26 24.30
N GLN A 120 3.51 3.48 23.83
CA GLN A 120 2.40 4.33 24.28
C GLN A 120 1.13 4.05 23.49
N HIS A 121 -0.01 4.40 24.09
CA HIS A 121 -1.32 4.36 23.40
C HIS A 121 -1.42 5.35 22.23
N LEU A 122 -0.67 6.46 22.31
CA LEU A 122 -0.64 7.49 21.26
C LEU A 122 0.54 7.26 20.33
N GLU A 123 0.23 7.18 19.04
CA GLU A 123 1.23 7.12 17.97
C GLU A 123 0.74 7.83 16.72
N ALA A 124 1.62 8.08 15.76
CA ALA A 124 1.23 8.51 14.43
C ALA A 124 1.21 7.30 13.49
N VAL A 125 0.25 7.30 12.56
CA VAL A 125 0.16 6.29 11.48
C VAL A 125 0.19 7.01 10.15
N MET A 126 0.98 6.50 9.22
CA MET A 126 1.05 7.02 7.87
C MET A 126 0.99 5.90 6.84
N GLN A 127 0.34 6.17 5.72
CA GLN A 127 0.35 5.29 4.56
C GLN A 127 0.75 6.08 3.33
N PHE A 128 1.71 5.54 2.61
CA PHE A 128 2.13 6.01 1.31
C PHE A 128 1.98 4.88 0.30
N SER A 129 1.27 5.15 -0.79
CA SER A 129 0.97 4.12 -1.77
C SER A 129 0.93 4.71 -3.18
N VAL A 130 1.75 4.14 -4.05
CA VAL A 130 1.89 4.58 -5.43
C VAL A 130 1.86 3.40 -6.38
N LYS A 131 1.50 3.66 -7.64
CA LYS A 131 1.57 2.71 -8.74
C LYS A 131 2.08 3.38 -10.00
N THR A 132 2.54 2.56 -10.94
CA THR A 132 2.83 2.96 -12.31
C THR A 132 2.30 1.91 -13.26
N THR A 133 1.84 2.33 -14.45
CA THR A 133 1.45 1.42 -15.52
C THR A 133 2.71 0.96 -16.25
N LEU A 134 2.89 -0.35 -16.38
CA LEU A 134 4.01 -0.96 -17.09
C LEU A 134 3.66 -1.27 -18.55
N ALA A 135 2.41 -1.68 -18.80
CA ALA A 135 1.93 -1.98 -20.14
C ALA A 135 0.41 -1.89 -20.22
N GLU A 136 -0.09 -1.53 -21.39
CA GLU A 136 -1.51 -1.56 -21.73
C GLU A 136 -1.76 -2.51 -22.90
N ASP A 137 -2.95 -3.08 -22.96
CA ASP A 137 -3.43 -3.98 -24.02
C ASP A 137 -2.56 -5.21 -24.34
N LEU A 138 -1.55 -5.50 -23.51
CA LEU A 138 -0.63 -6.63 -23.72
C LEU A 138 -1.34 -7.99 -23.57
N LEU A 139 -2.32 -8.08 -22.66
CA LEU A 139 -3.10 -9.29 -22.36
C LEU A 139 -4.51 -9.24 -22.96
N GLY A 140 -4.67 -8.49 -24.05
CA GLY A 140 -5.94 -8.22 -24.72
C GLY A 140 -6.42 -6.78 -24.51
N LYS A 141 -7.41 -6.37 -25.28
CA LYS A 141 -7.95 -5.00 -25.21
C LYS A 141 -8.47 -4.69 -23.82
N LEU A 142 -8.18 -3.47 -23.34
CA LEU A 142 -8.56 -2.96 -22.02
C LEU A 142 -7.90 -3.72 -20.85
N SER A 143 -6.77 -4.36 -21.10
CA SER A 143 -5.93 -4.89 -20.04
C SER A 143 -4.82 -3.91 -19.66
N THR A 144 -4.45 -3.88 -18.38
CA THR A 144 -3.30 -3.13 -17.87
C THR A 144 -2.41 -4.02 -17.00
N ILE A 145 -1.12 -3.79 -17.08
CA ILE A 145 -0.13 -4.34 -16.16
C ILE A 145 0.41 -3.17 -15.35
N GLU A 146 0.27 -3.24 -14.05
CA GLU A 146 0.67 -2.18 -13.13
C GLU A 146 1.62 -2.73 -12.05
N PHE A 147 2.55 -1.91 -11.61
CA PHE A 147 3.35 -2.17 -10.42
C PHE A 147 2.96 -1.16 -9.34
N GLY A 148 2.60 -1.67 -8.19
CA GLY A 148 2.24 -0.89 -7.02
C GLY A 148 3.19 -1.13 -5.85
N TYR A 149 3.34 -0.12 -5.02
CA TYR A 149 4.05 -0.22 -3.76
C TYR A 149 3.30 0.54 -2.67
N THR A 150 3.02 -0.14 -1.56
CA THR A 150 2.40 0.46 -0.40
C THR A 150 3.33 0.33 0.80
N ASN A 151 3.47 1.43 1.54
CA ASN A 151 4.13 1.48 2.82
C ASN A 151 3.15 1.96 3.88
N ARG A 152 3.03 1.23 4.99
CA ARG A 152 2.25 1.64 6.16
C ARG A 152 3.13 1.60 7.39
N SER A 153 3.30 2.75 8.05
CA SER A 153 4.20 2.91 9.19
C SER A 153 3.45 3.37 10.44
N PHE A 154 3.82 2.80 11.56
CA PHE A 154 3.32 3.11 12.90
C PHE A 154 4.45 3.71 13.73
N TRP A 155 4.33 4.97 14.09
CA TRP A 155 5.42 5.75 14.65
C TRP A 155 5.10 6.26 16.07
N GLN A 156 5.87 5.82 17.03
CA GLN A 156 5.80 6.25 18.44
C GLN A 156 6.36 7.67 18.64
N VAL A 157 5.95 8.60 17.78
CA VAL A 157 6.51 9.97 17.70
C VAL A 157 6.44 10.74 19.02
N TYR A 158 5.50 10.40 19.89
CA TYR A 158 5.31 11.05 21.20
C TYR A 158 6.10 10.38 22.31
N ASN A 159 6.68 9.20 22.08
CA ASN A 159 7.37 8.40 23.08
C ASN A 159 8.86 8.78 23.20
N SER A 160 9.14 9.79 24.00
CA SER A 160 10.51 10.26 24.23
C SER A 160 11.35 9.32 25.11
N ALA A 161 10.71 8.42 25.88
CA ALA A 161 11.42 7.49 26.76
C ALA A 161 12.25 6.46 25.97
N ILE A 162 11.80 6.09 24.75
CA ILE A 162 12.47 5.11 23.89
C ILE A 162 12.91 5.72 22.55
N SER A 163 13.28 7.01 22.53
CA SER A 163 13.79 7.69 21.33
C SER A 163 12.86 7.76 20.13
N LYS A 164 11.54 7.68 20.35
CA LYS A 164 10.48 7.84 19.32
C LYS A 164 10.63 6.90 18.12
N PRO A 165 10.69 5.57 18.30
CA PRO A 165 10.92 4.62 17.22
C PRO A 165 9.71 4.48 16.31
N PHE A 166 9.95 4.01 15.07
CA PHE A 166 8.92 3.32 14.33
C PHE A 166 8.69 1.96 14.98
N ARG A 167 7.48 1.71 15.43
CA ARG A 167 7.09 0.44 16.04
C ARG A 167 6.99 -0.66 14.99
N GLU A 168 6.47 -0.30 13.84
CA GLU A 168 6.29 -1.20 12.72
C GLU A 168 6.26 -0.43 11.41
N THR A 169 6.77 -1.05 10.37
CA THR A 169 6.64 -0.56 8.98
C THR A 169 6.35 -1.76 8.08
N ASN A 170 5.22 -1.75 7.42
CA ASN A 170 4.84 -2.78 6.48
C ASN A 170 5.09 -2.30 5.04
N HIS A 171 5.77 -3.12 4.26
CA HIS A 171 6.09 -2.93 2.85
C HIS A 171 5.26 -3.90 2.03
N GLU A 172 4.60 -3.41 0.98
CA GLU A 172 3.73 -4.22 0.15
C GLU A 172 3.93 -3.88 -1.33
N PRO A 173 4.94 -4.44 -2.01
CA PRO A 173 5.04 -4.45 -3.46
C PRO A 173 4.03 -5.41 -4.08
N GLU A 174 3.41 -4.99 -5.20
CA GLU A 174 2.36 -5.74 -5.88
C GLU A 174 2.50 -5.59 -7.40
N LEU A 175 2.52 -6.70 -8.13
CA LEU A 175 2.42 -6.73 -9.58
C LEU A 175 1.00 -7.12 -9.95
N MET A 176 0.29 -6.24 -10.65
CA MET A 176 -1.14 -6.33 -10.88
C MET A 176 -1.44 -6.43 -12.37
N PHE A 177 -2.39 -7.29 -12.71
CA PHE A 177 -2.93 -7.48 -14.04
C PHE A 177 -4.43 -7.19 -13.97
N TYR A 178 -4.90 -6.21 -14.72
CA TYR A 178 -6.30 -5.82 -14.71
C TYR A 178 -6.93 -5.96 -16.09
N TRP A 179 -8.21 -6.29 -16.10
CA TRP A 179 -9.08 -6.30 -17.28
C TRP A 179 -10.32 -5.48 -16.99
N GLN A 180 -10.57 -4.47 -17.80
CA GLN A 180 -11.78 -3.67 -17.75
C GLN A 180 -12.89 -4.37 -18.51
N LEU A 181 -14.04 -4.56 -17.89
CA LEU A 181 -15.20 -5.20 -18.48
C LEU A 181 -16.22 -4.13 -18.87
N LYS A 182 -16.83 -4.28 -20.05
CA LYS A 182 -17.89 -3.37 -20.51
C LYS A 182 -19.23 -4.08 -20.43
N ASN A 183 -20.24 -3.37 -19.94
CA ASN A 183 -21.63 -3.86 -19.88
C ASN A 183 -21.84 -5.07 -18.95
N TYR A 184 -21.04 -5.18 -17.89
CA TYR A 184 -21.19 -6.18 -16.85
C TYR A 184 -21.37 -5.50 -15.49
N PRO A 185 -21.98 -6.17 -14.49
CA PRO A 185 -22.03 -5.65 -13.14
C PRO A 185 -20.64 -5.47 -12.51
N VAL A 186 -19.66 -6.25 -12.97
CA VAL A 186 -18.25 -6.14 -12.59
C VAL A 186 -17.56 -5.27 -13.62
N GLU A 187 -17.04 -4.13 -13.20
CA GLU A 187 -16.34 -3.17 -14.05
C GLU A 187 -14.90 -3.57 -14.33
N ARG A 188 -14.25 -4.19 -13.34
CA ARG A 188 -12.83 -4.56 -13.43
C ARG A 188 -12.58 -5.88 -12.72
N LEU A 189 -11.84 -6.75 -13.38
CA LEU A 189 -11.22 -7.93 -12.78
C LEU A 189 -9.72 -7.72 -12.64
N GLY A 190 -9.16 -8.23 -11.56
CA GLY A 190 -7.73 -8.17 -11.28
C GLY A 190 -7.17 -9.50 -10.86
N LEU A 191 -5.91 -9.72 -11.19
CA LEU A 191 -5.07 -10.78 -10.66
C LEU A 191 -3.74 -10.14 -10.25
N SER A 192 -3.27 -10.39 -9.03
CA SER A 192 -1.98 -9.84 -8.63
C SER A 192 -1.10 -10.86 -7.90
N ILE A 193 0.21 -10.59 -7.98
CA ILE A 193 1.22 -11.22 -7.15
C ILE A 193 1.66 -10.17 -6.14
N ASN A 194 1.49 -10.47 -4.89
CA ASN A 194 1.67 -9.55 -3.78
C ASN A 194 2.66 -10.14 -2.77
N HIS A 195 3.64 -9.35 -2.39
CA HIS A 195 4.50 -9.63 -1.23
C HIS A 195 4.20 -8.61 -0.15
N GLN A 196 4.12 -9.04 1.10
CA GLN A 196 4.01 -8.13 2.23
C GLN A 196 4.99 -8.55 3.32
N SER A 197 5.80 -7.60 3.81
CA SER A 197 6.80 -7.84 4.83
C SER A 197 7.01 -6.61 5.71
N ASN A 198 7.57 -6.83 6.90
CA ASN A 198 7.93 -5.72 7.80
C ASN A 198 9.42 -5.37 7.75
N GLY A 199 10.22 -6.05 6.92
CA GLY A 199 11.65 -5.78 6.78
C GLY A 199 12.49 -6.03 8.03
N GLN A 200 11.93 -6.69 9.04
CA GLN A 200 12.65 -7.06 10.26
C GLN A 200 13.39 -8.39 10.10
N THR A 201 14.22 -8.73 11.05
CA THR A 201 15.02 -9.96 11.07
C THR A 201 14.67 -10.84 12.25
N SER A 202 15.01 -12.14 12.15
CA SER A 202 14.88 -13.12 13.24
C SER A 202 13.43 -13.18 13.77
N THR A 203 13.23 -13.25 15.05
CA THR A 203 11.92 -13.41 15.71
C THR A 203 10.93 -12.26 15.47
N LEU A 204 11.40 -11.12 14.94
CA LEU A 204 10.56 -9.97 14.59
C LEU A 204 10.15 -9.96 13.13
N SER A 205 10.76 -10.80 12.31
CA SER A 205 10.41 -10.93 10.89
C SER A 205 8.96 -11.36 10.72
N ARG A 206 8.25 -10.71 9.79
CA ARG A 206 6.93 -11.11 9.33
C ARG A 206 6.85 -10.86 7.84
N SER A 207 6.50 -11.91 7.11
CA SER A 207 6.31 -11.79 5.66
C SER A 207 5.32 -12.83 5.16
N TRP A 208 4.70 -12.58 4.05
CA TRP A 208 3.92 -13.54 3.29
C TRP A 208 3.76 -13.15 1.84
N ASN A 209 3.57 -14.15 0.99
CA ASN A 209 3.38 -14.00 -0.44
C ASN A 209 1.98 -14.48 -0.82
N ARG A 210 1.30 -13.72 -1.69
CA ARG A 210 -0.08 -14.02 -2.10
C ARG A 210 -0.28 -13.91 -3.60
N ILE A 211 -1.16 -14.77 -4.12
CA ILE A 211 -1.84 -14.52 -5.39
C ILE A 211 -3.24 -14.01 -5.04
N ILE A 212 -3.61 -12.83 -5.55
CA ILE A 212 -4.85 -12.16 -5.20
C ILE A 212 -5.72 -12.03 -6.45
N GLY A 213 -6.95 -12.53 -6.39
CA GLY A 213 -8.01 -12.22 -7.33
C GLY A 213 -8.83 -11.03 -6.84
N GLU A 214 -9.17 -10.11 -7.73
CA GLU A 214 -9.90 -8.88 -7.41
C GLU A 214 -11.09 -8.71 -8.36
N ALA A 215 -12.21 -8.24 -7.83
CA ALA A 215 -13.38 -7.81 -8.60
C ALA A 215 -13.89 -6.48 -8.06
N THR A 216 -14.02 -5.49 -8.96
CA THR A 216 -14.57 -4.18 -8.64
C THR A 216 -15.91 -4.00 -9.31
N MET A 217 -16.93 -3.59 -8.56
CA MET A 217 -18.28 -3.34 -9.01
C MET A 217 -18.70 -1.92 -8.66
N LEU A 218 -19.32 -1.24 -9.62
CA LEU A 218 -20.03 0.00 -9.36
C LEU A 218 -21.45 -0.34 -8.88
N ILE A 219 -21.86 0.33 -7.83
CA ILE A 219 -23.21 0.24 -7.30
C ILE A 219 -23.77 1.65 -7.12
N PRO A 220 -25.08 1.83 -6.99
CA PRO A 220 -25.63 3.14 -6.70
C PRO A 220 -24.93 3.75 -5.48
N ASP A 221 -24.46 4.99 -5.61
CA ASP A 221 -23.77 5.77 -4.56
C ASP A 221 -22.41 5.22 -4.08
N GLY A 222 -21.77 4.28 -4.82
CA GLY A 222 -20.49 3.78 -4.36
C GLY A 222 -19.83 2.71 -5.20
N VAL A 223 -18.81 2.11 -4.60
CA VAL A 223 -18.00 1.04 -5.20
C VAL A 223 -17.86 -0.09 -4.21
N LEU A 224 -18.02 -1.30 -4.70
CA LEU A 224 -17.75 -2.52 -3.98
C LEU A 224 -16.51 -3.18 -4.60
N ASN A 225 -15.52 -3.48 -3.78
CA ASN A 225 -14.32 -4.20 -4.19
C ASN A 225 -14.17 -5.46 -3.35
N LEU A 226 -14.07 -6.58 -4.01
CA LEU A 226 -13.81 -7.89 -3.41
C LEU A 226 -12.42 -8.35 -3.79
N ARG A 227 -11.61 -8.70 -2.80
CA ARG A 227 -10.30 -9.33 -2.97
C ARG A 227 -10.30 -10.67 -2.25
N ALA A 228 -9.84 -11.72 -2.94
CA ALA A 228 -9.65 -13.04 -2.36
C ALA A 228 -8.23 -13.50 -2.68
N TRP A 229 -7.57 -14.15 -1.74
CA TRP A 229 -6.18 -14.55 -1.93
C TRP A 229 -5.93 -16.00 -1.56
N TRP A 230 -4.90 -16.52 -2.22
CA TRP A 230 -4.24 -17.75 -1.89
C TRP A 230 -2.82 -17.43 -1.45
N ARG A 231 -2.46 -17.84 -0.25
CA ARG A 231 -1.11 -17.70 0.27
C ARG A 231 -0.18 -18.68 -0.44
N ILE A 232 0.93 -18.18 -0.97
CA ILE A 232 1.99 -19.05 -1.51
C ILE A 232 2.68 -19.71 -0.32
N PRO A 233 2.68 -21.06 -0.23
CA PRO A 233 3.29 -21.76 0.89
C PRO A 233 4.79 -21.49 0.99
N GLU A 234 5.27 -21.23 2.18
CA GLU A 234 6.67 -21.09 2.53
C GLU A 234 7.18 -22.36 3.20
N LYS A 235 8.48 -22.51 3.34
CA LYS A 235 9.05 -23.68 4.00
C LYS A 235 8.84 -23.56 5.50
N ASN A 236 8.62 -24.70 6.12
CA ASN A 236 8.55 -24.81 7.57
C ASN A 236 9.89 -25.42 8.02
N SER A 237 10.89 -24.61 8.25
CA SER A 237 12.19 -24.98 8.76
C SER A 237 12.13 -25.08 10.29
N SER A 238 12.95 -25.90 10.89
CA SER A 238 13.17 -25.90 12.33
C SER A 238 14.28 -24.92 12.76
N ASP A 239 14.85 -24.19 11.82
CA ASP A 239 15.92 -23.22 12.03
C ASP A 239 15.34 -21.80 11.99
N PRO A 240 15.23 -21.11 13.14
CA PRO A 240 14.68 -19.76 13.21
C PRO A 240 15.53 -18.70 12.49
N GLU A 241 16.75 -19.05 12.08
CA GLU A 241 17.64 -18.16 11.32
C GLU A 241 17.60 -18.45 9.81
N ASP A 242 16.83 -19.44 9.35
CA ASP A 242 16.64 -19.70 7.92
C ASP A 242 15.75 -18.62 7.31
N PRO A 243 16.27 -17.73 6.45
CA PRO A 243 15.47 -16.65 5.85
C PRO A 243 14.40 -17.14 4.89
N SER A 244 14.29 -18.45 4.66
CA SER A 244 13.25 -19.08 3.86
C SER A 244 12.16 -19.73 4.70
N ASP A 245 12.25 -19.62 6.03
CA ASP A 245 11.26 -20.18 6.95
C ASP A 245 9.98 -19.34 6.98
N ASP A 246 8.87 -19.98 7.34
CA ASP A 246 7.57 -19.35 7.49
C ASP A 246 7.51 -18.55 8.81
N ASP A 247 7.66 -17.24 8.72
CA ASP A 247 7.68 -16.32 9.87
C ASP A 247 6.32 -16.25 10.62
N ASN A 248 5.22 -16.63 9.95
CA ASN A 248 3.87 -16.45 10.46
C ASN A 248 2.89 -17.52 9.90
N PRO A 249 3.09 -18.79 10.26
CA PRO A 249 2.35 -19.93 9.67
C PRO A 249 0.84 -19.89 9.89
N ASP A 250 0.38 -19.18 10.90
CA ASP A 250 -1.02 -19.05 11.28
C ASP A 250 -1.69 -17.73 10.84
N ILE A 251 -1.03 -16.93 9.97
CA ILE A 251 -1.53 -15.59 9.59
C ILE A 251 -2.93 -15.64 8.99
N GLU A 252 -3.26 -16.67 8.21
CA GLU A 252 -4.58 -16.83 7.59
C GLU A 252 -5.71 -17.09 8.62
N GLU A 253 -5.36 -17.60 9.82
CA GLU A 253 -6.34 -17.75 10.90
C GLU A 253 -6.86 -16.41 11.42
N TYR A 254 -6.09 -15.32 11.23
CA TYR A 254 -6.41 -13.98 11.71
C TYR A 254 -6.84 -13.04 10.59
N LEU A 255 -6.15 -13.05 9.45
CA LEU A 255 -6.44 -12.17 8.32
C LEU A 255 -7.45 -12.76 7.34
N GLY A 256 -7.69 -14.08 7.44
CA GLY A 256 -8.60 -14.79 6.54
C GLY A 256 -8.07 -14.93 5.13
N TYR A 257 -8.99 -15.16 4.19
CA TYR A 257 -8.69 -15.49 2.79
C TYR A 257 -9.17 -14.42 1.82
N GLY A 258 -9.63 -13.28 2.32
CA GLY A 258 -10.11 -12.19 1.50
C GLY A 258 -10.58 -10.97 2.29
N GLU A 259 -10.89 -9.92 1.56
CA GLU A 259 -11.46 -8.70 2.09
C GLU A 259 -12.57 -8.17 1.18
N LEU A 260 -13.55 -7.56 1.80
CA LEU A 260 -14.61 -6.83 1.14
C LEU A 260 -14.50 -5.36 1.53
N MET A 261 -14.31 -4.50 0.55
CA MET A 261 -14.31 -3.05 0.74
C MET A 261 -15.57 -2.46 0.10
N TYR A 262 -16.26 -1.65 0.85
CA TYR A 262 -17.33 -0.78 0.36
C TYR A 262 -16.90 0.68 0.50
N LEU A 263 -17.05 1.42 -0.57
CA LEU A 263 -16.83 2.86 -0.63
C LEU A 263 -18.12 3.56 -0.99
N HIS A 264 -18.60 4.44 -0.14
CA HIS A 264 -19.77 5.28 -0.35
C HIS A 264 -19.33 6.72 -0.58
N VAL A 265 -19.82 7.32 -1.67
CA VAL A 265 -19.53 8.72 -2.03
C VAL A 265 -20.80 9.53 -1.86
N MET A 266 -20.74 10.55 -1.02
CA MET A 266 -21.84 11.47 -0.77
C MET A 266 -21.34 12.91 -0.89
N GLN A 267 -21.63 13.56 -2.00
CA GLN A 267 -21.11 14.89 -2.35
C GLN A 267 -19.56 14.88 -2.37
N HIS A 268 -18.92 15.57 -1.43
CA HIS A 268 -17.47 15.63 -1.26
C HIS A 268 -16.97 14.80 -0.08
N HIS A 269 -17.84 14.00 0.53
CA HIS A 269 -17.48 13.06 1.60
C HIS A 269 -17.34 11.66 1.03
N GLN A 270 -16.36 10.92 1.53
CA GLN A 270 -16.21 9.50 1.23
C GLN A 270 -16.19 8.70 2.54
N PHE A 271 -16.99 7.66 2.59
CA PHE A 271 -17.04 6.71 3.68
C PHE A 271 -16.56 5.37 3.17
N SER A 272 -15.59 4.76 3.83
CA SER A 272 -15.10 3.44 3.48
C SER A 272 -15.32 2.46 4.62
N ALA A 273 -15.63 1.22 4.27
CA ALA A 273 -15.68 0.11 5.20
C ALA A 273 -14.95 -1.08 4.57
N THR A 274 -13.91 -1.57 5.24
CA THR A 274 -13.19 -2.78 4.83
C THR A 274 -13.37 -3.85 5.88
N VAL A 275 -13.82 -5.03 5.45
CA VAL A 275 -14.07 -6.18 6.32
C VAL A 275 -13.21 -7.35 5.87
N ARG A 276 -12.53 -7.98 6.82
CA ARG A 276 -11.84 -9.26 6.65
C ARG A 276 -12.40 -10.26 7.64
N ASN A 277 -12.41 -11.54 7.26
CA ASN A 277 -12.86 -12.61 8.14
C ASN A 277 -12.24 -13.95 7.72
N ASN A 278 -11.86 -14.76 8.70
CA ASN A 278 -11.29 -16.09 8.46
C ASN A 278 -12.33 -17.15 8.12
N LEU A 279 -13.61 -16.82 8.14
CA LEU A 279 -14.77 -17.70 7.87
C LEU A 279 -14.78 -18.98 8.69
N ASN A 280 -14.10 -19.00 9.83
CA ASN A 280 -14.09 -20.13 10.76
C ASN A 280 -15.16 -19.92 11.83
N TRP A 281 -16.22 -20.73 11.82
CA TRP A 281 -17.33 -20.61 12.74
C TRP A 281 -16.99 -20.97 14.20
N ASN A 282 -15.95 -21.76 14.43
CA ASN A 282 -15.53 -22.17 15.77
C ASN A 282 -14.59 -21.15 16.42
N GLU A 283 -13.71 -20.57 15.60
CA GLU A 283 -12.74 -19.55 16.03
C GLU A 283 -12.80 -18.36 15.05
N ASN A 284 -13.92 -17.63 15.11
CA ASN A 284 -14.13 -16.51 14.20
C ASN A 284 -13.21 -15.35 14.55
N ARG A 285 -12.37 -14.95 13.58
CA ARG A 285 -11.47 -13.82 13.67
C ARG A 285 -11.57 -13.00 12.40
N GLY A 286 -11.31 -11.71 12.52
CA GLY A 286 -11.38 -10.80 11.40
C GLY A 286 -11.13 -9.38 11.83
N SER A 287 -11.41 -8.42 10.93
CA SER A 287 -11.29 -6.99 11.21
C SER A 287 -12.32 -6.16 10.47
N LEU A 288 -12.59 -5.00 11.03
CA LEU A 288 -13.36 -3.92 10.45
C LEU A 288 -12.51 -2.65 10.46
N GLU A 289 -12.28 -2.07 9.30
CA GLU A 289 -11.71 -0.72 9.16
C GLU A 289 -12.75 0.21 8.57
N LEU A 290 -13.03 1.32 9.27
CA LEU A 290 -13.91 2.37 8.80
C LEU A 290 -13.10 3.63 8.54
N GLY A 291 -13.40 4.30 7.44
CA GLY A 291 -12.79 5.55 7.06
C GLY A 291 -13.82 6.61 6.71
N TRP A 292 -13.56 7.84 7.09
CA TRP A 292 -14.34 9.00 6.67
C TRP A 292 -13.40 10.11 6.23
N SER A 293 -13.47 10.50 4.96
CA SER A 293 -12.76 11.67 4.45
C SER A 293 -13.74 12.78 4.08
N PHE A 294 -13.34 14.03 4.36
CA PHE A 294 -14.12 15.23 4.14
C PHE A 294 -13.23 16.37 3.66
N PRO A 295 -13.74 17.32 2.85
CA PRO A 295 -12.93 18.37 2.27
C PRO A 295 -12.46 19.36 3.34
N ILE A 296 -11.14 19.64 3.37
CA ILE A 296 -10.53 20.76 4.11
C ILE A 296 -10.11 21.84 3.12
N SER A 297 -9.53 21.43 1.99
CA SER A 297 -9.09 22.32 0.93
C SER A 297 -9.25 21.64 -0.43
N ARG A 298 -8.92 22.36 -1.52
CA ARG A 298 -8.96 21.80 -2.88
C ARG A 298 -8.03 20.60 -3.10
N LYS A 299 -6.97 20.44 -2.29
CA LYS A 299 -5.93 19.41 -2.45
C LYS A 299 -5.77 18.51 -1.22
N MET A 300 -6.56 18.73 -0.17
CA MET A 300 -6.38 18.04 1.10
C MET A 300 -7.73 17.75 1.73
N LYS A 301 -7.94 16.51 2.14
CA LYS A 301 -9.12 16.05 2.86
C LYS A 301 -8.76 15.82 4.33
N GLY A 302 -9.69 16.10 5.24
CA GLY A 302 -9.63 15.59 6.60
C GLY A 302 -9.92 14.09 6.58
N TYR A 303 -9.33 13.36 7.51
CA TYR A 303 -9.50 11.91 7.57
C TYR A 303 -9.66 11.43 9.00
N VAL A 304 -10.67 10.62 9.21
CA VAL A 304 -10.93 9.89 10.45
C VAL A 304 -10.92 8.41 10.10
N GLN A 305 -10.22 7.62 10.91
CA GLN A 305 -10.12 6.17 10.75
C GLN A 305 -10.45 5.47 12.07
N TYR A 306 -11.20 4.39 11.98
CA TYR A 306 -11.42 3.44 13.07
C TYR A 306 -11.05 2.04 12.60
N PHE A 307 -10.25 1.34 13.39
CA PHE A 307 -9.90 -0.04 13.17
C PHE A 307 -10.29 -0.88 14.39
N ASN A 308 -10.81 -2.07 14.11
CA ASN A 308 -11.20 -3.04 15.14
C ASN A 308 -10.98 -4.45 14.62
N GLY A 309 -10.18 -5.25 15.33
CA GLY A 309 -9.93 -6.65 14.96
C GLY A 309 -8.46 -7.03 14.89
N TYR A 310 -8.14 -7.94 13.99
CA TYR A 310 -6.81 -8.53 13.81
C TYR A 310 -6.16 -8.04 12.51
N GLY A 311 -4.80 -8.10 12.46
CA GLY A 311 -4.06 -7.84 11.22
C GLY A 311 -4.01 -6.36 10.83
N GLU A 312 -3.97 -5.43 11.79
CA GLU A 312 -3.73 -4.02 11.50
C GLU A 312 -2.29 -3.78 11.03
N SER A 313 -1.35 -4.48 11.62
CA SER A 313 0.07 -4.51 11.24
C SER A 313 0.57 -5.95 11.23
N LEU A 314 1.68 -6.21 10.53
CA LEU A 314 2.22 -7.57 10.44
C LEU A 314 2.77 -8.06 11.77
N ILE A 315 3.46 -7.23 12.52
CA ILE A 315 4.01 -7.63 13.83
C ILE A 315 2.93 -8.02 14.84
N ASP A 316 1.76 -7.40 14.73
CA ASP A 316 0.61 -7.63 15.60
C ASP A 316 -0.53 -8.39 14.90
N TYR A 317 -0.25 -9.14 13.81
CA TYR A 317 -1.31 -9.78 13.00
C TYR A 317 -2.25 -10.67 13.83
N ASN A 318 -1.71 -11.35 14.84
CA ASN A 318 -2.44 -12.28 15.71
C ASN A 318 -2.94 -11.64 17.02
N ARG A 319 -2.91 -10.30 17.11
CA ARG A 319 -3.41 -9.55 18.27
C ARG A 319 -4.62 -8.72 17.89
N TYR A 320 -5.62 -8.78 18.76
CA TYR A 320 -6.78 -7.91 18.62
C TYR A 320 -6.40 -6.46 18.94
N GLN A 321 -6.63 -5.59 17.99
CA GLN A 321 -6.37 -4.15 18.08
C GLN A 321 -7.67 -3.36 17.94
N GLU A 322 -7.74 -2.25 18.64
CA GLU A 322 -8.76 -1.24 18.45
C GLU A 322 -8.06 0.11 18.42
N ARG A 323 -8.25 0.83 17.31
CA ARG A 323 -7.59 2.10 17.06
C ARG A 323 -8.58 3.11 16.52
N PHE A 324 -8.44 4.33 16.99
CA PHE A 324 -9.06 5.51 16.43
C PHE A 324 -8.00 6.50 15.99
N GLY A 325 -8.14 7.08 14.80
CA GLY A 325 -7.16 8.02 14.25
C GLY A 325 -7.81 9.23 13.58
N ILE A 326 -7.13 10.37 13.65
CA ILE A 326 -7.53 11.61 12.98
C ILE A 326 -6.32 12.26 12.32
N GLY A 327 -6.54 12.81 11.13
CA GLY A 327 -5.50 13.50 10.38
C GLY A 327 -5.94 13.97 9.02
N ILE A 328 -5.07 13.79 8.04
CA ILE A 328 -5.28 14.26 6.68
C ILE A 328 -5.08 13.14 5.66
N LYS A 329 -5.78 13.25 4.55
CA LYS A 329 -5.66 12.39 3.39
C LYS A 329 -5.28 13.23 2.18
N LEU A 330 -4.22 12.81 1.48
CA LEU A 330 -3.68 13.50 0.30
C LEU A 330 -4.25 12.94 -0.99
N SER A 331 -4.48 11.63 -1.04
CA SER A 331 -5.20 10.98 -2.13
C SER A 331 -6.19 9.97 -1.55
N ASP A 332 -7.32 9.86 -2.19
CA ASP A 332 -8.38 8.93 -1.83
C ASP A 332 -8.38 7.72 -2.76
N TRP A 333 -9.36 6.83 -2.60
CA TRP A 333 -9.63 5.74 -3.54
C TRP A 333 -10.01 6.27 -4.93
N PHE A 334 -10.54 7.51 -4.98
CA PHE A 334 -10.90 8.24 -6.19
C PHE A 334 -10.38 9.67 -6.12
#